data_39908250e2f47feda72b3c3201b8a32e
#
_entry.id   39908250e2f47feda72b3c3201b8a32e
#
_cell.length_a   1.000
_cell.length_b   1.000
_cell.length_c   1.000
_cell.angle_alpha   90.00
_cell.angle_beta   90.00
_cell.angle_gamma   90.00
#
_symmetry.space_group_name_H-M   'P 1'
#
loop_
_entity.id
_entity.type
_entity.pdbx_description
1 polymer ?
#
loop_
_entity_poly.entity_id
_entity_poly.type
_entity_poly.pdbx_seq_one_letter_code
_entity_poly.pdbx_strand_id
1 'polypeptide(L)'
;RKIFLSEIDPEDSGKAYSLWLLAIGSLNGIILTNDIFNLFVFLEISALSSISLISLGAGTNRKALLAAFNYLVIGAIGATFYVIGVGFAYAMTGTLNMNDLIIQLSQYSEGQLAIFAGMSFMLIGLMVKSAVFPLHLWLPPAYSYAPSAVSTLFAALATKAILIFFVRILYEVFSIYIGYLEIFLDYILLPLSLIAIFVGTI
;
A
#
# COMPACT_ATOMS: atom_id res chain seq x y z
N ARG A 1 7.02 -20.95 -15.67
CA ARG A 1 6.22 -22.08 -15.19
C ARG A 1 7.05 -23.06 -14.36
N LYS A 2 8.21 -23.56 -14.84
CA LYS A 2 9.03 -24.54 -14.13
C LYS A 2 9.53 -24.04 -12.77
N ILE A 3 10.06 -22.81 -12.69
CA ILE A 3 10.59 -22.21 -11.47
C ILE A 3 9.45 -21.99 -10.45
N PHE A 4 8.31 -21.46 -10.87
CA PHE A 4 7.16 -21.22 -10.00
C PHE A 4 6.63 -22.51 -9.35
N LEU A 5 6.56 -23.61 -10.11
CA LEU A 5 6.04 -24.89 -9.63
C LEU A 5 7.09 -25.72 -8.88
N SER A 6 8.38 -25.41 -8.95
CA SER A 6 9.42 -26.18 -8.22
C SER A 6 9.50 -25.82 -6.71
N GLU A 7 8.96 -24.68 -6.33
CA GLU A 7 8.98 -24.18 -4.94
C GLU A 7 7.61 -24.29 -4.24
N ILE A 8 6.58 -24.76 -4.95
CA ILE A 8 5.20 -24.88 -4.45
C ILE A 8 4.75 -26.33 -4.60
N ASP A 9 4.05 -26.84 -3.61
CA ASP A 9 3.48 -28.18 -3.67
C ASP A 9 2.56 -28.33 -4.89
N PRO A 10 2.65 -29.45 -5.64
CA PRO A 10 1.83 -29.66 -6.84
C PRO A 10 0.32 -29.55 -6.61
N GLU A 11 -0.14 -29.92 -5.41
CA GLU A 11 -1.56 -29.82 -5.01
C GLU A 11 -2.02 -28.37 -4.87
N ASP A 12 -1.12 -27.44 -4.53
CA ASP A 12 -1.42 -26.01 -4.37
C ASP A 12 -1.21 -25.18 -5.64
N SER A 13 -0.75 -25.81 -6.73
CA SER A 13 -0.46 -25.11 -7.98
C SER A 13 -1.65 -24.33 -8.54
N GLY A 14 -2.85 -24.90 -8.51
CA GLY A 14 -4.08 -24.23 -8.96
C GLY A 14 -4.42 -23.01 -8.11
N LYS A 15 -4.31 -23.11 -6.79
CA LYS A 15 -4.52 -22.00 -5.85
C LYS A 15 -3.47 -20.89 -6.08
N ALA A 16 -2.22 -21.26 -6.28
CA ALA A 16 -1.12 -20.32 -6.54
C ALA A 16 -1.38 -19.49 -7.80
N TYR A 17 -1.83 -20.10 -8.90
CA TYR A 17 -2.19 -19.35 -10.11
C TYR A 17 -3.38 -18.42 -9.92
N SER A 18 -4.43 -18.88 -9.22
CA SER A 18 -5.59 -18.05 -8.93
C SER A 18 -5.24 -16.84 -8.09
N LEU A 19 -4.44 -17.03 -7.03
CA LEU A 19 -3.93 -15.95 -6.17
C LEU A 19 -3.01 -14.99 -6.94
N TRP A 20 -2.19 -15.51 -7.84
CA TRP A 20 -1.32 -14.71 -8.69
C TRP A 20 -2.11 -13.78 -9.62
N LEU A 21 -3.14 -14.32 -10.29
CA LEU A 21 -4.01 -13.53 -11.16
C LEU A 21 -4.80 -12.48 -10.36
N LEU A 22 -5.27 -12.85 -9.15
CA LEU A 22 -5.96 -11.94 -8.26
C LEU A 22 -5.04 -10.80 -7.78
N ALA A 23 -3.78 -11.12 -7.45
CA ALA A 23 -2.78 -10.11 -7.08
C ALA A 23 -2.51 -9.14 -8.24
N ILE A 24 -2.29 -9.62 -9.46
CA ILE A 24 -2.09 -8.76 -10.64
C ILE A 24 -3.34 -7.94 -10.93
N GLY A 25 -4.52 -8.54 -10.90
CA GLY A 25 -5.79 -7.84 -11.14
C GLY A 25 -6.02 -6.70 -10.13
N SER A 26 -5.77 -6.95 -8.84
CA SER A 26 -5.90 -5.93 -7.80
C SER A 26 -4.86 -4.82 -7.92
N LEU A 27 -3.61 -5.14 -8.27
CA LEU A 27 -2.57 -4.12 -8.52
C LEU A 27 -2.92 -3.22 -9.71
N ASN A 28 -3.49 -3.77 -10.78
CA ASN A 28 -4.03 -2.98 -11.88
C ASN A 28 -5.22 -2.13 -11.42
N GLY A 29 -6.11 -2.67 -10.58
CA GLY A 29 -7.22 -1.94 -9.99
C GLY A 29 -6.75 -0.73 -9.17
N ILE A 30 -5.66 -0.87 -8.39
CA ILE A 30 -5.04 0.25 -7.64
C ILE A 30 -4.65 1.40 -8.59
N ILE A 31 -4.03 1.09 -9.72
CA ILE A 31 -3.54 2.11 -10.66
C ILE A 31 -4.69 2.78 -11.42
N LEU A 32 -5.71 2.02 -11.79
CA LEU A 32 -6.79 2.47 -12.66
C LEU A 32 -7.95 3.16 -11.92
N THR A 33 -8.08 2.92 -10.61
CA THR A 33 -9.21 3.49 -9.86
C THR A 33 -9.14 5.01 -9.75
N ASN A 34 -10.30 5.64 -9.78
CA ASN A 34 -10.49 7.07 -9.51
C ASN A 34 -11.43 7.32 -8.31
N ASP A 35 -11.51 6.34 -7.41
CA ASP A 35 -12.33 6.38 -6.21
C ASP A 35 -11.48 5.94 -5.01
N ILE A 36 -11.48 6.76 -3.95
CA ILE A 36 -10.63 6.55 -2.77
C ILE A 36 -11.05 5.34 -1.93
N PHE A 37 -12.34 4.97 -1.91
CA PHE A 37 -12.79 3.76 -1.21
C PHE A 37 -12.54 2.51 -2.05
N ASN A 38 -12.75 2.59 -3.36
CA ASN A 38 -12.44 1.49 -4.26
C ASN A 38 -10.94 1.15 -4.25
N LEU A 39 -10.08 2.15 -4.07
CA LEU A 39 -8.66 1.93 -3.80
C LEU A 39 -8.45 1.06 -2.56
N PHE A 40 -9.12 1.38 -1.43
CA PHE A 40 -9.04 0.56 -0.22
C PHE A 40 -9.38 -0.90 -0.50
N VAL A 41 -10.44 -1.16 -1.26
CA VAL A 41 -10.84 -2.53 -1.64
C VAL A 41 -9.73 -3.23 -2.42
N PHE A 42 -9.13 -2.57 -3.43
CA PHE A 42 -8.03 -3.16 -4.20
C PHE A 42 -6.75 -3.34 -3.36
N LEU A 43 -6.46 -2.43 -2.43
CA LEU A 43 -5.35 -2.58 -1.48
C LEU A 43 -5.53 -3.83 -0.60
N GLU A 44 -6.75 -4.10 -0.14
CA GLU A 44 -7.02 -5.27 0.69
C GLU A 44 -7.00 -6.58 -0.13
N ILE A 45 -7.57 -6.60 -1.33
CA ILE A 45 -7.49 -7.76 -2.21
C ILE A 45 -6.03 -8.07 -2.55
N SER A 46 -5.22 -7.05 -2.87
CA SER A 46 -3.80 -7.23 -3.16
C SER A 46 -3.03 -7.75 -1.94
N ALA A 47 -3.34 -7.25 -0.74
CA ALA A 47 -2.71 -7.70 0.50
C ALA A 47 -3.06 -9.17 0.82
N LEU A 48 -4.33 -9.55 0.79
CA LEU A 48 -4.78 -10.91 1.09
C LEU A 48 -4.22 -11.93 0.10
N SER A 49 -4.22 -11.61 -1.20
CA SER A 49 -3.62 -12.47 -2.21
C SER A 49 -2.10 -12.59 -2.02
N SER A 50 -1.43 -11.49 -1.68
CA SER A 50 0.02 -11.45 -1.41
C SER A 50 0.40 -12.28 -0.20
N ILE A 51 -0.31 -12.13 0.92
CA ILE A 51 -0.09 -12.89 2.15
C ILE A 51 -0.25 -14.38 1.89
N SER A 52 -1.30 -14.75 1.16
CA SER A 52 -1.56 -16.14 0.78
C SER A 52 -0.44 -16.70 -0.10
N LEU A 53 0.06 -15.93 -1.07
CA LEU A 53 1.18 -16.33 -1.93
C LEU A 53 2.49 -16.47 -1.14
N ILE A 54 2.78 -15.60 -0.18
CA ILE A 54 3.96 -15.70 0.69
C ILE A 54 3.87 -16.98 1.53
N SER A 55 2.69 -17.29 2.07
CA SER A 55 2.49 -18.48 2.89
C SER A 55 2.77 -19.80 2.18
N LEU A 56 2.63 -19.85 0.84
CA LEU A 56 2.99 -21.02 0.02
C LEU A 56 4.49 -21.35 0.09
N GLY A 57 5.35 -20.40 0.47
CA GLY A 57 6.76 -20.66 0.74
C GLY A 57 7.02 -21.52 1.99
N ALA A 58 6.01 -21.80 2.79
CA ALA A 58 6.13 -22.61 4.01
C ALA A 58 6.58 -24.06 3.74
N GLY A 59 6.31 -24.59 2.55
CA GLY A 59 6.80 -25.91 2.13
C GLY A 59 8.33 -25.99 2.09
N THR A 60 9.02 -24.90 1.78
CA THR A 60 10.48 -24.78 1.77
C THR A 60 11.02 -24.19 3.06
N ASN A 61 10.36 -23.19 3.65
CA ASN A 61 10.80 -22.54 4.88
C ASN A 61 9.62 -22.06 5.74
N ARG A 62 9.47 -22.64 6.94
CA ARG A 62 8.39 -22.27 7.88
C ARG A 62 8.39 -20.79 8.31
N LYS A 63 9.52 -20.07 8.17
CA LYS A 63 9.57 -18.63 8.42
C LYS A 63 8.68 -17.80 7.47
N ALA A 64 8.27 -18.38 6.34
CA ALA A 64 7.31 -17.77 5.43
C ALA A 64 5.95 -17.49 6.11
N LEU A 65 5.51 -18.38 7.01
CA LEU A 65 4.26 -18.16 7.78
C LEU A 65 4.38 -16.96 8.73
N LEU A 66 5.52 -16.81 9.39
CA LEU A 66 5.76 -15.65 10.26
C LEU A 66 5.84 -14.36 9.45
N ALA A 67 6.51 -14.39 8.30
CA ALA A 67 6.59 -13.25 7.39
C ALA A 67 5.21 -12.85 6.86
N ALA A 68 4.39 -13.84 6.46
CA ALA A 68 3.00 -13.62 6.03
C ALA A 68 2.15 -13.02 7.17
N PHE A 69 2.29 -13.53 8.39
CA PHE A 69 1.59 -13.00 9.56
C PHE A 69 2.00 -11.56 9.88
N ASN A 70 3.29 -11.24 9.87
CA ASN A 70 3.77 -9.88 10.10
C ASN A 70 3.26 -8.92 9.03
N TYR A 71 3.22 -9.37 7.76
CA TYR A 71 2.64 -8.57 6.68
C TYR A 71 1.14 -8.37 6.89
N LEU A 72 0.40 -9.40 7.31
CA LEU A 72 -1.03 -9.28 7.62
C LEU A 72 -1.29 -8.21 8.69
N VAL A 73 -0.58 -8.29 9.83
CA VAL A 73 -0.81 -7.37 10.96
C VAL A 73 -0.48 -5.93 10.57
N ILE A 74 0.71 -5.70 10.03
CA ILE A 74 1.15 -4.34 9.66
C ILE A 74 0.32 -3.82 8.50
N GLY A 75 0.00 -4.66 7.52
CA GLY A 75 -0.86 -4.32 6.39
C GLY A 75 -2.27 -3.92 6.81
N ALA A 76 -2.87 -4.65 7.77
CA ALA A 76 -4.18 -4.33 8.31
C ALA A 76 -4.18 -2.98 9.06
N ILE A 77 -3.13 -2.70 9.84
CA ILE A 77 -2.96 -1.38 10.49
C ILE A 77 -2.94 -0.27 9.43
N GLY A 78 -2.12 -0.42 8.38
CA GLY A 78 -2.04 0.57 7.30
C GLY A 78 -3.37 0.79 6.59
N ALA A 79 -4.11 -0.29 6.30
CA ALA A 79 -5.44 -0.21 5.70
C ALA A 79 -6.47 0.47 6.61
N THR A 80 -6.41 0.20 7.91
CA THR A 80 -7.27 0.84 8.90
C THR A 80 -7.02 2.35 8.95
N PHE A 81 -5.75 2.78 8.99
CA PHE A 81 -5.43 4.20 8.90
C PHE A 81 -5.96 4.82 7.61
N TYR A 82 -5.75 4.16 6.48
CA TYR A 82 -6.23 4.67 5.20
C TYR A 82 -7.75 4.84 5.17
N VAL A 83 -8.52 3.83 5.59
CA VAL A 83 -9.99 3.88 5.56
C VAL A 83 -10.58 4.88 6.57
N ILE A 84 -9.92 5.09 7.72
CA ILE A 84 -10.30 6.18 8.63
C ILE A 84 -10.16 7.53 7.92
N GLY A 85 -9.05 7.75 7.21
CA GLY A 85 -8.84 8.97 6.43
C GLY A 85 -9.88 9.17 5.32
N VAL A 86 -10.26 8.09 4.62
CA VAL A 86 -11.37 8.09 3.65
C VAL A 86 -12.68 8.48 4.33
N GLY A 87 -12.94 7.97 5.53
CA GLY A 87 -14.13 8.33 6.31
C GLY A 87 -14.20 9.83 6.64
N PHE A 88 -13.09 10.44 7.03
CA PHE A 88 -13.02 11.90 7.26
C PHE A 88 -13.25 12.68 5.95
N ALA A 89 -12.61 12.27 4.86
CA ALA A 89 -12.79 12.91 3.57
C ALA A 89 -14.25 12.86 3.11
N TYR A 90 -14.88 11.67 3.22
CA TYR A 90 -16.28 11.48 2.87
C TYR A 90 -17.25 12.27 3.77
N ALA A 91 -16.99 12.30 5.09
CA ALA A 91 -17.82 13.04 6.04
C ALA A 91 -17.84 14.55 5.74
N MET A 92 -16.72 15.09 5.21
CA MET A 92 -16.61 16.51 4.87
C MET A 92 -17.15 16.83 3.50
N THR A 93 -16.94 15.96 2.51
CA THR A 93 -17.20 16.28 1.08
C THR A 93 -18.43 15.57 0.50
N GLY A 94 -18.87 14.46 1.14
CA GLY A 94 -19.97 13.64 0.64
C GLY A 94 -19.65 12.82 -0.62
N THR A 95 -18.39 12.80 -1.07
CA THR A 95 -17.97 12.08 -2.27
C THR A 95 -16.73 11.21 -2.02
N LEU A 96 -16.63 10.12 -2.79
CA LEU A 96 -15.47 9.21 -2.79
C LEU A 96 -14.69 9.28 -4.11
N ASN A 97 -15.30 9.88 -5.14
CA ASN A 97 -14.65 10.08 -6.44
C ASN A 97 -13.58 11.17 -6.33
N MET A 98 -12.36 10.90 -6.84
CA MET A 98 -11.23 11.81 -6.69
C MET A 98 -11.44 13.15 -7.39
N ASN A 99 -12.04 13.17 -8.58
CA ASN A 99 -12.28 14.42 -9.31
C ASN A 99 -13.28 15.30 -8.56
N ASP A 100 -14.36 14.71 -8.05
CA ASP A 100 -15.35 15.43 -7.26
C ASP A 100 -14.76 15.90 -5.93
N LEU A 101 -13.90 15.06 -5.32
CA LEU A 101 -13.21 15.38 -4.07
C LEU A 101 -12.36 16.65 -4.22
N ILE A 102 -11.60 16.78 -5.31
CA ILE A 102 -10.81 17.99 -5.62
C ILE A 102 -11.72 19.22 -5.69
N ILE A 103 -12.86 19.12 -6.39
CA ILE A 103 -13.82 20.21 -6.53
C ILE A 103 -14.40 20.59 -5.16
N GLN A 104 -14.84 19.61 -4.38
CA GLN A 104 -15.41 19.87 -3.07
C GLN A 104 -14.38 20.45 -2.09
N LEU A 105 -13.16 19.90 -2.06
CA LEU A 105 -12.08 20.42 -1.21
C LEU A 105 -11.75 21.88 -1.52
N SER A 106 -11.86 22.32 -2.78
CA SER A 106 -11.61 23.70 -3.17
C SER A 106 -12.60 24.73 -2.60
N GLN A 107 -13.76 24.25 -2.13
CA GLN A 107 -14.79 25.10 -1.53
C GLN A 107 -14.56 25.38 -0.04
N TYR A 108 -13.67 24.59 0.59
CA TYR A 108 -13.34 24.79 2.01
C TYR A 108 -12.17 25.76 2.17
N SER A 109 -12.33 26.70 3.09
CA SER A 109 -11.24 27.58 3.49
C SER A 109 -10.11 26.79 4.18
N GLU A 110 -8.90 27.30 4.08
CA GLU A 110 -7.74 26.77 4.81
C GLU A 110 -8.06 26.63 6.32
N GLY A 111 -7.65 25.49 6.93
CA GLY A 111 -7.72 25.31 8.37
C GLY A 111 -8.80 24.37 8.90
N GLN A 112 -9.49 23.60 8.05
CA GLN A 112 -10.43 22.59 8.56
C GLN A 112 -9.69 21.35 9.08
N LEU A 113 -9.59 21.23 10.40
CA LEU A 113 -8.87 20.17 11.11
C LEU A 113 -9.26 18.76 10.64
N ALA A 114 -10.54 18.54 10.32
CA ALA A 114 -11.03 17.25 9.86
C ALA A 114 -10.45 16.84 8.50
N ILE A 115 -10.25 17.79 7.57
CA ILE A 115 -9.64 17.54 6.26
C ILE A 115 -8.16 17.16 6.45
N PHE A 116 -7.43 17.92 7.27
CA PHE A 116 -6.02 17.61 7.55
C PHE A 116 -5.84 16.28 8.30
N ALA A 117 -6.74 15.97 9.23
CA ALA A 117 -6.75 14.66 9.88
C ALA A 117 -6.98 13.55 8.85
N GLY A 118 -7.98 13.70 7.99
CA GLY A 118 -8.27 12.75 6.91
C GLY A 118 -7.08 12.55 5.99
N MET A 119 -6.47 13.63 5.52
CA MET A 119 -5.26 13.60 4.70
C MET A 119 -4.11 12.86 5.40
N SER A 120 -3.83 13.22 6.66
CA SER A 120 -2.76 12.59 7.44
C SER A 120 -2.98 11.09 7.62
N PHE A 121 -4.19 10.67 7.94
CA PHE A 121 -4.56 9.26 8.07
C PHE A 121 -4.40 8.49 6.76
N MET A 122 -4.86 9.04 5.64
CA MET A 122 -4.67 8.44 4.31
C MET A 122 -3.20 8.29 3.95
N LEU A 123 -2.40 9.34 4.15
CA LEU A 123 -0.97 9.34 3.84
C LEU A 123 -0.20 8.34 4.71
N ILE A 124 -0.44 8.30 6.02
CA ILE A 124 0.19 7.32 6.92
C ILE A 124 -0.18 5.89 6.49
N GLY A 125 -1.44 5.63 6.18
CA GLY A 125 -1.89 4.33 5.69
C GLY A 125 -1.16 3.87 4.42
N LEU A 126 -1.00 4.78 3.45
CA LEU A 126 -0.26 4.51 2.22
C LEU A 126 1.24 4.37 2.45
N MET A 127 1.84 5.13 3.39
CA MET A 127 3.25 4.96 3.80
C MET A 127 3.52 3.58 4.38
N VAL A 128 2.62 3.05 5.22
CA VAL A 128 2.72 1.68 5.74
C VAL A 128 2.67 0.66 4.60
N LYS A 129 1.70 0.80 3.70
CA LYS A 129 1.49 -0.11 2.56
C LYS A 129 2.61 -0.05 1.52
N SER A 130 3.24 1.12 1.31
CA SER A 130 4.39 1.29 0.40
C SER A 130 5.74 1.00 1.05
N ALA A 131 5.74 0.59 2.34
CA ALA A 131 6.93 0.30 3.10
C ALA A 131 7.92 1.47 3.19
N VAL A 132 7.42 2.70 3.37
CA VAL A 132 8.26 3.88 3.61
C VAL A 132 8.94 3.74 4.99
N PHE A 133 10.21 4.08 5.08
CA PHE A 133 10.95 4.08 6.35
C PHE A 133 10.26 5.00 7.39
N PRO A 134 10.14 4.58 8.68
CA PRO A 134 10.60 3.33 9.31
C PRO A 134 9.61 2.15 9.22
N LEU A 135 8.51 2.29 8.50
CA LEU A 135 7.38 1.33 8.43
C LEU A 135 7.63 0.13 7.49
N HIS A 136 8.89 -0.07 7.06
CA HIS A 136 9.29 -1.05 6.04
C HIS A 136 9.65 -2.43 6.59
N LEU A 137 9.70 -2.64 7.91
CA LEU A 137 10.25 -3.85 8.54
C LEU A 137 9.53 -5.15 8.17
N TRP A 138 8.29 -5.07 7.68
CA TRP A 138 7.57 -6.23 7.17
C TRP A 138 8.06 -6.71 5.80
N LEU A 139 8.65 -5.82 5.01
CA LEU A 139 8.99 -6.06 3.60
C LEU A 139 10.15 -7.05 3.40
N PRO A 140 11.34 -6.90 4.07
CA PRO A 140 12.45 -7.80 3.86
C PRO A 140 12.13 -9.27 4.17
N PRO A 141 11.48 -9.63 5.31
CA PRO A 141 11.07 -11.00 5.55
C PRO A 141 10.05 -11.53 4.53
N ALA A 142 9.09 -10.70 4.12
CA ALA A 142 8.09 -11.07 3.12
C ALA A 142 8.74 -11.47 1.79
N TYR A 143 9.76 -10.72 1.34
CA TYR A 143 10.48 -11.01 0.10
C TYR A 143 11.45 -12.19 0.22
N SER A 144 12.12 -12.32 1.37
CA SER A 144 13.15 -13.36 1.57
C SER A 144 12.58 -14.77 1.71
N TYR A 145 11.37 -14.90 2.24
CA TYR A 145 10.77 -16.20 2.53
C TYR A 145 9.62 -16.59 1.57
N ALA A 146 9.21 -15.70 0.70
CA ALA A 146 8.25 -16.03 -0.36
C ALA A 146 8.91 -16.87 -1.47
N PRO A 147 8.13 -17.66 -2.24
CA PRO A 147 8.63 -18.29 -3.45
C PRO A 147 9.27 -17.27 -4.39
N SER A 148 10.34 -17.65 -5.10
CA SER A 148 11.16 -16.73 -5.90
C SER A 148 10.37 -15.92 -6.92
N ALA A 149 9.41 -16.56 -7.59
CA ALA A 149 8.52 -15.89 -8.53
C ALA A 149 7.62 -14.86 -7.83
N VAL A 150 7.10 -15.17 -6.64
CA VAL A 150 6.25 -14.28 -5.84
C VAL A 150 7.06 -13.04 -5.40
N SER A 151 8.28 -13.25 -4.90
CA SER A 151 9.20 -12.17 -4.53
C SER A 151 9.47 -11.23 -5.71
N THR A 152 9.68 -11.79 -6.90
CA THR A 152 9.91 -11.02 -8.13
C THR A 152 8.68 -10.17 -8.49
N LEU A 153 7.47 -10.74 -8.42
CA LEU A 153 6.22 -10.00 -8.68
C LEU A 153 6.07 -8.80 -7.74
N PHE A 154 6.27 -9.03 -6.44
CA PHE A 154 6.09 -7.99 -5.44
C PHE A 154 7.17 -6.91 -5.53
N ALA A 155 8.42 -7.30 -5.75
CA ALA A 155 9.51 -6.35 -5.94
C ALA A 155 9.30 -5.48 -7.19
N ALA A 156 8.72 -6.05 -8.26
CA ALA A 156 8.49 -5.32 -9.50
C ALA A 156 7.26 -4.42 -9.45
N LEU A 157 6.14 -4.85 -8.85
CA LEU A 157 4.84 -4.22 -9.05
C LEU A 157 4.20 -3.72 -7.75
N ALA A 158 4.19 -4.50 -6.66
CA ALA A 158 3.32 -4.21 -5.52
C ALA A 158 3.62 -2.85 -4.86
N THR A 159 4.85 -2.64 -4.40
CA THR A 159 5.23 -1.38 -3.76
C THR A 159 5.17 -0.18 -4.72
N LYS A 160 5.43 -0.40 -6.02
CA LYS A 160 5.42 0.64 -7.05
C LYS A 160 4.01 1.11 -7.38
N ALA A 161 3.05 0.19 -7.49
CA ALA A 161 1.64 0.55 -7.69
C ALA A 161 1.12 1.42 -6.56
N ILE A 162 1.43 1.05 -5.31
CA ILE A 162 1.03 1.83 -4.13
C ILE A 162 1.74 3.18 -4.09
N LEU A 163 3.03 3.24 -4.43
CA LEU A 163 3.80 4.47 -4.46
C LEU A 163 3.27 5.45 -5.52
N ILE A 164 2.94 4.95 -6.72
CA ILE A 164 2.32 5.78 -7.78
C ILE A 164 1.03 6.39 -7.26
N PHE A 165 0.20 5.59 -6.59
CA PHE A 165 -1.05 6.09 -6.04
C PHE A 165 -0.84 7.07 -4.88
N PHE A 166 0.18 6.85 -4.04
CA PHE A 166 0.58 7.79 -3.00
C PHE A 166 0.93 9.17 -3.58
N VAL A 167 1.73 9.19 -4.64
CA VAL A 167 2.06 10.43 -5.37
C VAL A 167 0.80 11.08 -5.96
N ARG A 168 -0.09 10.27 -6.51
CA ARG A 168 -1.36 10.75 -7.08
C ARG A 168 -2.25 11.40 -6.03
N ILE A 169 -2.41 10.81 -4.85
CA ILE A 169 -3.14 11.41 -3.73
C ILE A 169 -2.53 12.74 -3.30
N LEU A 170 -1.20 12.81 -3.19
CA LEU A 170 -0.51 14.05 -2.81
C LEU A 170 -0.72 15.16 -3.83
N TYR A 171 -0.43 14.91 -5.09
CA TYR A 171 -0.34 15.96 -6.12
C TYR A 171 -1.62 16.20 -6.92
N GLU A 172 -2.58 15.26 -6.92
CA GLU A 172 -3.87 15.47 -7.57
C GLU A 172 -4.93 15.87 -6.53
N VAL A 173 -5.18 15.01 -5.51
CA VAL A 173 -6.30 15.21 -4.59
C VAL A 173 -6.04 16.34 -3.61
N PHE A 174 -4.86 16.39 -2.99
CA PHE A 174 -4.51 17.40 -1.99
C PHE A 174 -3.67 18.55 -2.52
N SER A 175 -3.55 18.71 -3.84
CA SER A 175 -2.80 19.80 -4.49
C SER A 175 -3.22 21.22 -4.03
N ILE A 176 -4.48 21.38 -3.63
CA ILE A 176 -5.03 22.65 -3.14
C ILE A 176 -4.38 23.09 -1.82
N TYR A 177 -3.92 22.11 -1.04
CA TYR A 177 -3.26 22.34 0.25
C TYR A 177 -1.72 22.26 0.12
N ILE A 178 -1.16 22.76 -1.00
CA ILE A 178 0.26 22.62 -1.36
C ILE A 178 1.20 23.12 -0.26
N GLY A 179 0.88 24.20 0.44
CA GLY A 179 1.69 24.74 1.53
C GLY A 179 1.85 23.78 2.72
N TYR A 180 0.80 23.02 3.03
CA TYR A 180 0.88 21.96 4.06
C TYR A 180 1.60 20.72 3.55
N LEU A 181 1.45 20.40 2.27
CA LEU A 181 2.19 19.32 1.62
C LEU A 181 3.69 19.62 1.57
N GLU A 182 4.11 20.83 1.30
CA GLU A 182 5.51 21.25 1.35
C GLU A 182 6.10 21.05 2.76
N ILE A 183 5.38 21.43 3.81
CA ILE A 183 5.79 21.17 5.20
C ILE A 183 5.94 19.66 5.44
N PHE A 184 4.98 18.83 4.99
CA PHE A 184 5.05 17.38 5.12
C PHE A 184 6.22 16.79 4.35
N LEU A 185 6.46 17.25 3.12
CA LEU A 185 7.56 16.78 2.28
C LEU A 185 8.92 17.16 2.87
N ASP A 186 9.11 18.44 3.25
CA ASP A 186 10.40 18.95 3.67
C ASP A 186 10.77 18.58 5.10
N TYR A 187 9.81 18.55 6.01
CA TYR A 187 10.08 18.31 7.44
C TYR A 187 9.84 16.85 7.87
N ILE A 188 9.10 16.05 7.09
CA ILE A 188 8.81 14.65 7.43
C ILE A 188 9.43 13.70 6.41
N LEU A 189 9.02 13.77 5.14
CA LEU A 189 9.47 12.79 4.14
C LEU A 189 10.95 12.93 3.79
N LEU A 190 11.46 14.13 3.63
CA LEU A 190 12.86 14.35 3.28
C LEU A 190 13.81 13.86 4.39
N PRO A 191 13.66 14.23 5.68
CA PRO A 191 14.51 13.68 6.75
C PRO A 191 14.40 12.16 6.87
N LEU A 192 13.19 11.59 6.77
CA LEU A 192 12.99 10.14 6.80
C LEU A 192 13.69 9.44 5.64
N SER A 193 13.65 10.00 4.45
CA SER A 193 14.33 9.44 3.27
C SER A 193 15.85 9.47 3.41
N LEU A 194 16.42 10.54 3.96
CA LEU A 194 17.86 10.66 4.25
C LEU A 194 18.29 9.60 5.28
N ILE A 195 17.53 9.46 6.36
CA ILE A 195 17.80 8.42 7.39
C ILE A 195 17.67 7.02 6.76
N ALA A 196 16.68 6.80 5.91
CA ALA A 196 16.49 5.51 5.22
C ALA A 196 17.69 5.13 4.35
N ILE A 197 18.25 6.09 3.60
CA ILE A 197 19.45 5.87 2.79
C ILE A 197 20.62 5.51 3.70
N PHE A 198 20.82 6.25 4.79
CA PHE A 198 21.90 6.01 5.73
C PHE A 198 21.79 4.62 6.39
N VAL A 199 20.60 4.27 6.91
CA VAL A 199 20.36 2.95 7.54
C VAL A 199 20.46 1.80 6.54
N GLY A 200 20.06 2.02 5.28
CA GLY A 200 20.12 0.99 4.24
C GLY A 200 21.53 0.75 3.67
N THR A 201 22.51 1.60 4.02
CA THR A 201 23.91 1.46 3.61
C THR A 201 24.81 0.82 4.69
N ILE A 202 24.31 0.63 5.90
CA ILE A 202 24.99 -0.05 7.02
C ILE A 202 24.60 -1.53 7.04
#